data_691ac556963cbafbbef04bcc52d0816f
#
_entry.id   691ac556963cbafbbef04bcc52d0816f
#
_cell.length_a   1.000
_cell.length_b   1.000
_cell.length_c   1.000
_cell.angle_alpha   90.00
_cell.angle_beta   90.00
_cell.angle_gamma   90.00
#
_symmetry.space_group_name_H-M   'P 1'
#
loop_
_entity.id
_entity.type
_entity.pdbx_description
1 polymer ?
#
loop_
_entity_poly.entity_id
_entity_poly.type
_entity_poly.pdbx_seq_one_letter_code
_entity_poly.pdbx_strand_id
1 'polypeptide(L)' 'FIRVKGKRITGEGKALMGLRLGQKAEITYEDYSGSVTVRTILPIEFITADGDAYVLAHCYLRDDRRYFNMGRIIGIK' A
#
# COMPACT_ATOMS: atom_id res chain seq x y z
N PHE A 1 -9.88 -6.66 -10.03
CA PHE A 1 -8.58 -6.61 -9.35
C PHE A 1 -7.52 -7.33 -10.19
N ILE A 2 -6.48 -6.60 -10.53
CA ILE A 2 -5.34 -7.15 -11.29
C ILE A 2 -4.16 -7.28 -10.35
N ARG A 3 -3.64 -8.50 -10.23
CA ARG A 3 -2.49 -8.75 -9.36
C ARG A 3 -1.20 -8.34 -10.06
N VAL A 4 -0.44 -7.48 -9.40
CA VAL A 4 0.87 -7.06 -9.90
C VAL A 4 1.86 -8.23 -9.76
N LYS A 5 2.59 -8.51 -10.82
CA LYS A 5 3.70 -9.47 -10.76
C LYS A 5 4.86 -8.82 -10.02
N GLY A 6 5.18 -9.36 -8.88
CA GLY A 6 6.27 -8.84 -8.08
C GLY A 6 6.76 -9.88 -7.08
N LYS A 7 7.78 -9.50 -6.35
CA LYS A 7 8.38 -10.37 -5.36
C LYS A 7 7.93 -9.93 -3.98
N ARG A 8 7.38 -10.88 -3.20
CA ARG A 8 6.98 -10.61 -1.83
C ARG A 8 8.21 -10.22 -1.00
N ILE A 9 8.05 -9.19 -0.19
CA ILE A 9 9.04 -8.84 0.83
C ILE A 9 8.85 -9.82 1.98
N THR A 10 9.90 -10.60 2.28
CA THR A 10 9.87 -11.68 3.29
C THR A 10 10.66 -11.29 4.53
N GLY A 11 10.70 -12.20 5.51
CA GLY A 11 11.45 -12.02 6.75
C GLY A 11 10.73 -11.05 7.67
N GLU A 12 11.33 -9.90 7.91
CA GLU A 12 10.77 -8.86 8.77
C GLU A 12 9.72 -8.00 8.08
N GLY A 13 9.29 -8.40 6.89
CA GLY A 13 8.37 -7.66 6.03
C GLY A 13 6.92 -7.57 6.52
N LYS A 14 6.65 -7.80 7.82
CA LYS A 14 5.32 -7.59 8.40
C LYS A 14 5.03 -6.12 8.67
N ALA A 15 6.05 -5.28 8.65
CA ALA A 15 5.93 -3.85 8.82
C ALA A 15 6.90 -3.14 7.89
N LEU A 16 6.46 -2.08 7.24
CA LEU A 16 7.28 -1.29 6.33
C LEU A 16 6.77 0.14 6.36
N MET A 17 7.67 1.10 6.59
CA MET A 17 7.37 2.53 6.62
C MET A 17 6.21 2.90 7.55
N GLY A 18 6.08 2.19 8.67
CA GLY A 18 5.02 2.45 9.64
C GLY A 18 3.72 1.71 9.38
N LEU A 19 3.59 1.02 8.25
CA LEU A 19 2.45 0.15 7.96
C LEU A 19 2.73 -1.26 8.46
N ARG A 20 1.73 -1.91 9.05
CA ARG A 20 1.82 -3.30 9.50
C ARG A 20 0.75 -4.14 8.81
N LEU A 21 1.14 -5.35 8.39
CA LEU A 21 0.20 -6.29 7.81
C LEU A 21 -0.88 -6.66 8.83
N GLY A 22 -2.13 -6.61 8.38
CA GLY A 22 -3.27 -6.95 9.22
C GLY A 22 -3.74 -5.85 10.16
N GLN A 23 -3.12 -4.68 10.11
CA GLN A 23 -3.50 -3.56 10.96
C GLN A 23 -3.95 -2.37 10.12
N LYS A 24 -5.16 -1.91 10.33
CA LYS A 24 -5.70 -0.74 9.63
C LYS A 24 -4.83 0.48 9.85
N ALA A 25 -4.66 1.26 8.79
CA ALA A 25 -3.95 2.52 8.84
C ALA A 25 -4.64 3.53 7.96
N GLU A 26 -4.50 4.81 8.31
CA GLU A 26 -4.94 5.91 7.46
C GLU A 26 -3.72 6.45 6.74
N ILE A 27 -3.79 6.48 5.40
CA ILE A 27 -2.71 7.01 4.59
C ILE A 27 -3.18 8.24 3.81
N THR A 28 -2.26 9.14 3.55
CA THR A 28 -2.43 10.22 2.58
C THR A 28 -1.68 9.81 1.34
N TYR A 29 -2.38 9.69 0.22
CA TYR A 29 -1.85 9.10 -1.00
C TYR A 29 -1.98 10.07 -2.17
N GLU A 30 -0.89 10.21 -2.93
CA GLU A 30 -0.87 11.00 -4.16
C GLU A 30 -0.87 10.05 -5.36
N ASP A 31 -1.90 10.12 -6.19
CA ASP A 31 -1.98 9.28 -7.39
C ASP A 31 -1.19 9.86 -8.57
N TYR A 32 -1.23 9.16 -9.71
CA TYR A 32 -0.49 9.58 -10.90
C TYR A 32 -0.93 10.93 -11.46
N SER A 33 -2.17 11.33 -11.21
CA SER A 33 -2.68 12.62 -11.66
C SER A 33 -2.30 13.77 -10.74
N GLY A 34 -1.65 13.46 -9.62
CA GLY A 34 -1.33 14.45 -8.59
C GLY A 34 -2.45 14.69 -7.60
N SER A 35 -3.56 13.96 -7.69
CA SER A 35 -4.64 14.05 -6.72
C SER A 35 -4.24 13.42 -5.40
N VAL A 36 -4.45 14.17 -4.32
CA VAL A 36 -4.13 13.71 -2.97
C VAL A 36 -5.43 13.32 -2.26
N THR A 37 -5.47 12.11 -1.74
CA THR A 37 -6.62 11.58 -1.01
C THR A 37 -6.18 10.95 0.30
N VAL A 38 -7.08 10.95 1.29
CA VAL A 38 -6.90 10.22 2.55
C VAL A 38 -7.68 8.93 2.44
N ARG A 39 -7.02 7.81 2.74
CA ARG A 39 -7.63 6.48 2.63
C ARG A 39 -7.33 5.64 3.85
N THR A 40 -8.33 4.94 4.34
CA THR A 40 -8.12 3.88 5.33
C THR A 40 -7.86 2.59 4.58
N ILE A 41 -6.78 1.91 4.92
CA ILE A 41 -6.38 0.66 4.27
C ILE A 41 -6.08 -0.42 5.31
N LEU A 42 -6.23 -1.67 4.90
CA LEU A 42 -5.80 -2.84 5.66
C LEU A 42 -4.70 -3.54 4.88
N PRO A 43 -3.43 -3.33 5.25
CA PRO A 43 -2.31 -3.97 4.55
C PRO A 43 -2.39 -5.49 4.58
N ILE A 44 -2.13 -6.11 3.43
CA ILE A 44 -2.19 -7.56 3.25
C ILE A 44 -0.80 -8.12 2.96
N GLU A 45 -0.04 -7.42 2.12
CA GLU A 45 1.24 -7.94 1.63
C GLU A 45 2.10 -6.77 1.12
N PHE A 46 3.40 -6.84 1.36
CA PHE A 46 4.36 -5.92 0.74
C PHE A 46 5.07 -6.64 -0.39
N ILE A 47 5.22 -5.97 -1.53
CA ILE A 47 5.91 -6.52 -2.70
C ILE A 47 6.84 -5.49 -3.30
N THR A 48 7.82 -5.98 -4.06
CA THR A 48 8.64 -5.13 -4.94
C THR A 48 8.39 -5.53 -6.37
N ALA A 49 8.28 -4.54 -7.25
CA ALA A 49 8.11 -4.76 -8.69
C ALA A 49 8.74 -3.58 -9.43
N ASP A 50 9.57 -3.87 -10.44
CA ASP A 50 10.20 -2.85 -11.29
C ASP A 50 10.94 -1.77 -10.49
N GLY A 51 11.58 -2.16 -9.39
CA GLY A 51 12.36 -1.24 -8.56
C GLY A 51 11.55 -0.45 -7.55
N ASP A 52 10.23 -0.59 -7.55
CA ASP A 52 9.34 0.08 -6.59
C ASP A 52 8.82 -0.88 -5.54
N ALA A 53 8.53 -0.35 -4.36
CA ALA A 53 7.85 -1.09 -3.30
C ALA A 53 6.37 -0.72 -3.30
N TYR A 54 5.53 -1.73 -3.15
CA TYR A 54 4.07 -1.58 -3.11
C TYR A 54 3.51 -2.27 -1.88
N VAL A 55 2.41 -1.74 -1.39
CA VAL A 55 1.57 -2.47 -0.42
C VAL A 55 0.27 -2.87 -1.10
N LEU A 56 -0.03 -4.16 -1.06
CA LEU A 56 -1.36 -4.67 -1.41
C LEU A 56 -2.22 -4.52 -0.17
N ALA A 57 -3.34 -3.83 -0.28
CA ALA A 57 -4.21 -3.57 0.85
C ALA A 57 -5.67 -3.54 0.42
N HIS A 58 -6.56 -3.85 1.36
CA HIS A 58 -7.97 -3.55 1.18
C HIS A 58 -8.16 -2.04 1.37
N CYS A 59 -8.72 -1.38 0.38
CA CYS A 59 -9.02 0.05 0.41
C CYS A 59 -10.49 0.26 0.77
N TYR A 60 -10.76 0.84 1.93
CA TYR A 60 -12.14 1.02 2.39
C TYR A 60 -12.89 2.10 1.61
N LEU A 61 -12.17 3.03 0.98
CA LEU A 61 -12.80 4.04 0.13
C LEU A 61 -13.43 3.42 -1.11
N ARG A 62 -12.75 2.41 -1.69
CA ARG A 62 -13.20 1.72 -2.90
C ARG A 62 -13.85 0.39 -2.62
N ASP A 63 -13.76 -0.09 -1.38
CA ASP A 63 -14.21 -1.42 -0.96
C ASP A 63 -13.63 -2.52 -1.86
N ASP A 64 -12.33 -2.42 -2.12
CA ASP A 64 -11.62 -3.35 -3.02
C ASP A 64 -10.15 -3.41 -2.63
N ARG A 65 -9.47 -4.46 -3.10
CA ARG A 65 -8.03 -4.59 -2.95
C ARG A 65 -7.33 -3.71 -3.98
N ARG A 66 -6.30 -3.02 -3.54
CA ARG A 66 -5.50 -2.15 -4.39
C ARG A 66 -4.04 -2.23 -4.01
N TYR A 67 -3.18 -1.99 -5.01
CA TYR A 67 -1.76 -1.78 -4.78
C TYR A 67 -1.50 -0.29 -4.61
N PHE A 68 -0.80 0.04 -3.53
CA PHE A 68 -0.35 1.42 -3.29
C PHE A 68 1.16 1.46 -3.42
N ASN A 69 1.67 2.33 -4.28
CA ASN A 69 3.10 2.56 -4.39
C ASN A 69 3.57 3.26 -3.12
N MET A 70 4.51 2.64 -2.40
CA MET A 70 4.99 3.17 -1.13
C MET A 70 5.61 4.56 -1.29
N GLY A 71 6.22 4.85 -2.44
CA GLY A 71 6.78 6.17 -2.73
C GLY A 71 5.75 7.26 -2.94
N ARG A 72 4.47 6.92 -3.09
CA ARG A 72 3.38 7.87 -3.25
C ARG A 72 2.56 8.07 -1.98
N ILE A 73 2.88 7.33 -0.94
CA ILE A 73 2.29 7.54 0.38
C ILE A 73 3.05 8.70 1.03
N ILE A 74 2.38 9.84 1.18
CA ILE A 74 3.00 11.06 1.71
C ILE A 74 2.73 11.28 3.19
N GLY A 75 1.87 10.47 3.78
CA GLY A 75 1.60 10.51 5.21
C GLY A 75 0.96 9.22 5.69
N ILE A 76 1.24 8.86 6.93
CA ILE A 76 0.66 7.69 7.61
C ILE A 76 0.23 8.12 9.00
N LYS A 77 -0.97 7.71 9.35
CA LYS A 77 -1.53 8.09 10.65
C LYS A 77 -1.95 6.89 11.48
#